data_4996dbdf7c69ee07633e9068822f5c14
#
_entry.id   4996dbdf7c69ee07633e9068822f5c14
#
_cell.length_a   1.000
_cell.length_b   1.000
_cell.length_c   1.000
_cell.angle_alpha   90.00
_cell.angle_beta   90.00
_cell.angle_gamma   90.00
#
_symmetry.space_group_name_H-M   'P 1'
#
loop_
_entity.id
_entity.type
_entity.pdbx_description
1 polymer ?
#
loop_
_entity_poly.entity_id
_entity_poly.type
_entity_poly.pdbx_seq_one_letter_code
_entity_poly.pdbx_strand_id
1 'polypeptide(L)'
;MMMSLFPELEEAEYKKAEAEFLQLRDSLTRDNGYNKDEQVFQEAQDSWEKNGDLKSWNVMYIKIQKACFNCINKKLVGKVPNATVEDYSHDITLNILNQIAKKRARHEFWKIAKLSAFVHLPCMSIYQKQKEFEDKIFDESAYTLFGEDGEKIKETESSYIDDNGIYHF
;
A
#
# COMPACT_ATOMS: atom_id res chain seq x y z
N MET A 1 24.50 -11.20 9.11
CA MET A 1 23.41 -11.63 9.99
C MET A 1 23.64 -11.07 11.38
N MET A 2 22.68 -10.30 11.87
CA MET A 2 22.80 -9.75 13.23
C MET A 2 22.40 -10.83 14.24
N MET A 3 23.29 -11.07 15.18
CA MET A 3 22.96 -11.95 16.30
C MET A 3 22.18 -11.16 17.33
N SER A 4 21.10 -11.72 17.78
CA SER A 4 20.35 -11.12 18.87
C SER A 4 21.10 -11.27 20.19
N LEU A 5 21.01 -10.23 21.03
CA LEU A 5 21.51 -10.28 22.40
C LEU A 5 20.57 -11.07 23.31
N PHE A 6 19.30 -11.25 22.90
CA PHE A 6 18.27 -11.90 23.70
C PHE A 6 17.45 -12.86 22.82
N PRO A 7 18.08 -13.93 22.32
CA PRO A 7 17.39 -14.84 21.40
C PRO A 7 16.15 -15.50 22.00
N GLU A 8 16.15 -15.74 23.31
CA GLU A 8 15.02 -16.34 23.99
C GLU A 8 13.80 -15.41 24.02
N LEU A 9 14.04 -14.12 24.23
CA LEU A 9 12.98 -13.11 24.21
C LEU A 9 12.42 -12.94 22.80
N GLU A 10 13.27 -12.94 21.79
CA GLU A 10 12.84 -12.85 20.41
C GLU A 10 12.00 -14.06 20.00
N GLU A 11 12.40 -15.24 20.43
CA GLU A 11 11.63 -16.46 20.15
C GLU A 11 10.27 -16.43 20.86
N ALA A 12 10.22 -15.91 22.07
CA ALA A 12 8.97 -15.76 22.82
C ALA A 12 8.04 -14.75 22.12
N GLU A 13 8.60 -13.65 21.63
CA GLU A 13 7.83 -12.66 20.88
C GLU A 13 7.29 -13.24 19.57
N TYR A 14 8.11 -14.00 18.86
CA TYR A 14 7.70 -14.66 17.63
C TYR A 14 6.53 -15.60 17.88
N LYS A 15 6.64 -16.45 18.90
CA LYS A 15 5.58 -17.41 19.24
C LYS A 15 4.31 -16.72 19.69
N LYS A 16 4.42 -15.60 20.41
CA LYS A 16 3.26 -14.83 20.82
C LYS A 16 2.55 -14.24 19.61
N ALA A 17 3.30 -13.64 18.68
CA ALA A 17 2.74 -13.08 17.47
C ALA A 17 2.09 -14.16 16.60
N GLU A 18 2.74 -15.31 16.49
CA GLU A 18 2.20 -16.46 15.76
C GLU A 18 0.90 -16.95 16.38
N ALA A 19 0.84 -17.07 17.69
CA ALA A 19 -0.36 -17.50 18.39
C ALA A 19 -1.53 -16.54 18.18
N GLU A 20 -1.27 -15.26 18.26
CA GLU A 20 -2.28 -14.22 18.00
C GLU A 20 -2.80 -14.30 16.55
N PHE A 21 -1.88 -14.50 15.61
CA PHE A 21 -2.21 -14.68 14.19
C PHE A 21 -3.11 -15.91 14.00
N LEU A 22 -2.76 -17.04 14.59
CA LEU A 22 -3.52 -18.28 14.44
C LEU A 22 -4.91 -18.16 15.05
N GLN A 23 -5.04 -17.49 16.20
CA GLN A 23 -6.35 -17.23 16.79
C GLN A 23 -7.23 -16.39 15.89
N LEU A 24 -6.68 -15.32 15.33
CA LEU A 24 -7.42 -14.46 14.43
C LEU A 24 -7.80 -15.18 13.14
N ARG A 25 -6.89 -15.97 12.59
CA ARG A 25 -7.13 -16.76 11.39
C ARG A 25 -8.23 -17.78 11.60
N ASP A 26 -8.23 -18.49 12.73
CA ASP A 26 -9.28 -19.43 13.07
C ASP A 26 -10.63 -18.75 13.22
N SER A 27 -10.67 -17.63 13.88
CA SER A 27 -11.90 -16.83 14.03
C SER A 27 -12.46 -16.42 12.67
N LEU A 28 -11.61 -15.90 11.80
CA LEU A 28 -12.00 -15.48 10.45
C LEU A 28 -12.48 -16.67 9.61
N THR A 29 -11.86 -17.82 9.75
CA THR A 29 -12.27 -19.03 9.04
C THR A 29 -13.65 -19.48 9.49
N ARG A 30 -13.90 -19.49 10.80
CA ARG A 30 -15.21 -19.89 11.36
C ARG A 30 -16.33 -18.97 10.94
N ASP A 31 -16.04 -17.67 10.87
CA ASP A 31 -17.05 -16.64 10.62
C ASP A 31 -17.20 -16.31 9.14
N ASN A 32 -16.62 -17.12 8.25
CA ASN A 32 -16.59 -16.88 6.81
C ASN A 32 -16.05 -15.49 6.46
N GLY A 33 -15.08 -15.00 7.22
CA GLY A 33 -14.46 -13.71 7.02
C GLY A 33 -13.47 -13.67 5.86
N TYR A 34 -13.16 -14.83 5.27
CA TYR A 34 -12.27 -14.93 4.13
C TYR A 34 -13.05 -15.14 2.84
N ASN A 35 -12.85 -14.27 1.87
CA ASN A 35 -13.29 -14.54 0.51
C ASN A 35 -12.24 -15.43 -0.19
N LYS A 36 -12.50 -15.74 -1.46
CA LYS A 36 -11.62 -16.62 -2.22
C LYS A 36 -10.19 -16.04 -2.36
N ASP A 37 -10.07 -14.75 -2.63
CA ASP A 37 -8.76 -14.09 -2.76
C ASP A 37 -7.98 -14.17 -1.45
N GLU A 38 -8.64 -13.94 -0.32
CA GLU A 38 -8.00 -14.04 0.99
C GLU A 38 -7.53 -15.48 1.28
N GLN A 39 -8.36 -16.48 0.93
CA GLN A 39 -7.99 -17.87 1.11
C GLN A 39 -6.74 -18.22 0.31
N VAL A 40 -6.70 -17.82 -0.95
CA VAL A 40 -5.54 -18.04 -1.81
C VAL A 40 -4.30 -17.37 -1.25
N PHE A 41 -4.46 -16.14 -0.73
CA PHE A 41 -3.35 -15.43 -0.10
C PHE A 41 -2.83 -16.16 1.13
N GLN A 42 -3.73 -16.66 1.99
CA GLN A 42 -3.33 -17.41 3.19
C GLN A 42 -2.56 -18.68 2.81
N GLU A 43 -3.04 -19.41 1.83
CA GLU A 43 -2.36 -20.61 1.33
C GLU A 43 -0.98 -20.26 0.76
N ALA A 44 -0.86 -19.15 0.05
CA ALA A 44 0.42 -18.70 -0.51
C ALA A 44 1.42 -18.35 0.60
N GLN A 45 0.97 -17.71 1.67
CA GLN A 45 1.83 -17.41 2.82
C GLN A 45 2.37 -18.69 3.45
N ASP A 46 1.49 -19.66 3.66
CA ASP A 46 1.87 -20.95 4.25
C ASP A 46 2.87 -21.69 3.36
N SER A 47 2.62 -21.72 2.06
CA SER A 47 3.51 -22.38 1.10
C SER A 47 4.87 -21.68 1.03
N TRP A 48 4.89 -20.38 0.98
CA TRP A 48 6.15 -19.64 0.93
C TRP A 48 6.94 -19.76 2.22
N GLU A 49 6.27 -19.78 3.35
CA GLU A 49 6.92 -20.03 4.64
C GLU A 49 7.64 -21.37 4.65
N LYS A 50 6.98 -22.39 4.12
CA LYS A 50 7.48 -23.75 4.13
C LYS A 50 8.56 -23.98 3.07
N ASN A 51 8.34 -23.49 1.85
CA ASN A 51 9.15 -23.84 0.68
C ASN A 51 9.99 -22.69 0.16
N GLY A 52 9.64 -21.44 0.44
CA GLY A 52 10.32 -20.27 -0.11
C GLY A 52 10.22 -20.17 -1.61
N ASP A 53 9.19 -20.72 -2.22
CA ASP A 53 9.07 -20.84 -3.66
C ASP A 53 8.61 -19.53 -4.33
N LEU A 54 9.12 -19.29 -5.51
CA LEU A 54 8.80 -18.09 -6.28
C LEU A 54 7.32 -18.03 -6.66
N LYS A 55 6.72 -19.17 -6.92
CA LYS A 55 5.30 -19.24 -7.30
C LYS A 55 4.41 -18.67 -6.20
N SER A 56 4.63 -19.09 -4.96
CA SER A 56 3.87 -18.57 -3.82
C SER A 56 4.14 -17.08 -3.59
N TRP A 57 5.39 -16.65 -3.72
CA TRP A 57 5.74 -15.24 -3.64
C TRP A 57 4.98 -14.41 -4.67
N ASN A 58 4.91 -14.88 -5.91
CA ASN A 58 4.18 -14.19 -6.97
C ASN A 58 2.68 -14.13 -6.69
N VAL A 59 2.10 -15.19 -6.12
CA VAL A 59 0.69 -15.18 -5.72
C VAL A 59 0.46 -14.12 -4.63
N MET A 60 1.34 -14.07 -3.65
CA MET A 60 1.28 -13.03 -2.62
C MET A 60 1.32 -11.63 -3.23
N TYR A 61 2.26 -11.40 -4.15
CA TYR A 61 2.36 -10.13 -4.87
C TYR A 61 1.05 -9.75 -5.54
N ILE A 62 0.48 -10.66 -6.31
CA ILE A 62 -0.75 -10.41 -7.08
C ILE A 62 -1.91 -10.08 -6.14
N LYS A 63 -2.07 -10.83 -5.06
CA LYS A 63 -3.17 -10.62 -4.13
C LYS A 63 -3.02 -9.33 -3.32
N ILE A 64 -1.81 -9.00 -2.91
CA ILE A 64 -1.55 -7.73 -2.22
C ILE A 64 -1.82 -6.57 -3.15
N GLN A 65 -1.35 -6.63 -4.39
CA GLN A 65 -1.58 -5.56 -5.36
C GLN A 65 -3.06 -5.35 -5.64
N LYS A 66 -3.80 -6.43 -5.80
CA LYS A 66 -5.25 -6.36 -6.01
C LYS A 66 -5.96 -5.71 -4.83
N ALA A 67 -5.60 -6.10 -3.61
CA ALA A 67 -6.18 -5.52 -2.40
C ALA A 67 -5.87 -4.02 -2.29
N CYS A 68 -4.64 -3.64 -2.56
CA CYS A 68 -4.23 -2.23 -2.56
C CYS A 68 -4.96 -1.44 -3.63
N PHE A 69 -5.02 -1.96 -4.85
CA PHE A 69 -5.72 -1.30 -5.95
C PHE A 69 -7.19 -1.07 -5.59
N ASN A 70 -7.86 -2.09 -5.09
CA ASN A 70 -9.27 -1.97 -4.71
C ASN A 70 -9.47 -0.94 -3.60
N CYS A 71 -8.60 -0.94 -2.60
CA CYS A 71 -8.70 -0.01 -1.49
C CYS A 71 -8.49 1.44 -1.94
N ILE A 72 -7.43 1.69 -2.71
CA ILE A 72 -7.13 3.04 -3.22
C ILE A 72 -8.21 3.50 -4.18
N ASN A 73 -8.63 2.63 -5.08
CA ASN A 73 -9.62 2.97 -6.09
C ASN A 73 -10.94 3.42 -5.49
N LYS A 74 -11.36 2.80 -4.38
CA LYS A 74 -12.58 3.23 -3.69
C LYS A 74 -12.49 4.67 -3.20
N LYS A 75 -11.30 5.13 -2.83
CA LYS A 75 -11.09 6.47 -2.28
C LYS A 75 -10.82 7.52 -3.34
N LEU A 76 -10.17 7.12 -4.43
CA LEU A 76 -9.70 8.04 -5.46
C LEU A 76 -10.45 7.93 -6.78
N VAL A 77 -11.55 7.19 -6.79
CA VAL A 77 -12.39 7.03 -7.98
C VAL A 77 -12.83 8.41 -8.51
N GLY A 78 -12.59 8.64 -9.79
CA GLY A 78 -12.93 9.91 -10.43
C GLY A 78 -12.02 11.08 -10.09
N LYS A 79 -11.03 10.88 -9.22
CA LYS A 79 -10.10 11.95 -8.79
C LYS A 79 -8.75 11.85 -9.46
N VAL A 80 -8.29 10.62 -9.73
CA VAL A 80 -7.02 10.39 -10.40
C VAL A 80 -7.19 9.34 -11.47
N PRO A 81 -6.33 9.32 -12.50
CA PRO A 81 -6.35 8.27 -13.51
C PRO A 81 -6.09 6.90 -12.90
N ASN A 82 -6.66 5.86 -13.52
CA ASN A 82 -6.42 4.47 -13.10
C ASN A 82 -4.95 4.10 -13.10
N ALA A 83 -4.18 4.61 -14.06
CA ALA A 83 -2.74 4.36 -14.11
C ALA A 83 -2.03 4.84 -12.83
N THR A 84 -2.45 5.98 -12.29
CA THR A 84 -1.89 6.50 -11.03
C THR A 84 -2.27 5.61 -9.86
N VAL A 85 -3.50 5.09 -9.83
CA VAL A 85 -3.93 4.16 -8.80
C VAL A 85 -3.10 2.87 -8.87
N GLU A 86 -2.84 2.37 -10.08
CA GLU A 86 -1.98 1.21 -10.26
C GLU A 86 -0.57 1.46 -9.75
N ASP A 87 0.00 2.62 -10.03
CA ASP A 87 1.34 2.98 -9.58
C ASP A 87 1.41 3.02 -8.04
N TYR A 88 0.44 3.64 -7.40
CA TYR A 88 0.38 3.66 -5.93
C TYR A 88 0.24 2.26 -5.35
N SER A 89 -0.64 1.45 -5.93
CA SER A 89 -0.84 0.10 -5.43
C SER A 89 0.41 -0.76 -5.61
N HIS A 90 1.12 -0.59 -6.71
CA HIS A 90 2.38 -1.28 -6.96
C HIS A 90 3.44 -0.89 -5.92
N ASP A 91 3.59 0.40 -5.66
CA ASP A 91 4.57 0.90 -4.68
C ASP A 91 4.29 0.39 -3.28
N ILE A 92 3.02 0.41 -2.86
CA ILE A 92 2.63 -0.12 -1.55
C ILE A 92 2.91 -1.61 -1.49
N THR A 93 2.59 -2.34 -2.56
CA THR A 93 2.80 -3.79 -2.62
C THR A 93 4.29 -4.12 -2.47
N LEU A 94 5.16 -3.43 -3.19
CA LEU A 94 6.60 -3.64 -3.06
C LEU A 94 7.10 -3.33 -1.65
N ASN A 95 6.59 -2.29 -1.04
CA ASN A 95 6.96 -1.95 0.33
C ASN A 95 6.55 -3.05 1.31
N ILE A 96 5.32 -3.54 1.19
CA ILE A 96 4.81 -4.63 2.04
C ILE A 96 5.67 -5.89 1.86
N LEU A 97 5.95 -6.27 0.61
CA LEU A 97 6.75 -7.45 0.33
C LEU A 97 8.18 -7.31 0.85
N ASN A 98 8.78 -6.14 0.73
CA ASN A 98 10.10 -5.88 1.27
C ASN A 98 10.11 -6.03 2.79
N GLN A 99 9.09 -5.55 3.46
CA GLN A 99 8.96 -5.71 4.91
C GLN A 99 8.80 -7.17 5.30
N ILE A 100 7.99 -7.92 4.56
CA ILE A 100 7.81 -9.36 4.79
C ILE A 100 9.14 -10.10 4.65
N ALA A 101 9.88 -9.82 3.58
CA ALA A 101 11.17 -10.47 3.34
C ALA A 101 12.19 -10.13 4.44
N LYS A 102 12.23 -8.87 4.86
CA LYS A 102 13.11 -8.43 5.95
C LYS A 102 12.77 -9.10 7.27
N LYS A 103 11.48 -9.16 7.61
CA LYS A 103 11.03 -9.82 8.83
C LYS A 103 11.39 -11.29 8.83
N ARG A 104 11.15 -11.97 7.70
CA ARG A 104 11.51 -13.39 7.58
C ARG A 104 13.02 -13.58 7.78
N ALA A 105 13.84 -12.74 7.16
CA ALA A 105 15.29 -12.81 7.29
C ALA A 105 15.78 -12.58 8.72
N ARG A 106 15.04 -11.80 9.52
CA ARG A 106 15.36 -11.50 10.92
C ARG A 106 14.70 -12.47 11.89
N HIS A 107 13.99 -13.46 11.40
CA HIS A 107 13.19 -14.37 12.20
C HIS A 107 12.13 -13.62 13.03
N GLU A 108 11.51 -12.64 12.43
CA GLU A 108 10.36 -11.95 12.99
C GLU A 108 9.08 -12.46 12.34
N PHE A 109 7.96 -12.43 13.07
CA PHE A 109 6.70 -12.90 12.53
C PHE A 109 6.18 -11.94 11.47
N TRP A 110 5.80 -12.47 10.28
CA TRP A 110 5.48 -11.65 9.12
C TRP A 110 4.12 -11.94 8.49
N LYS A 111 3.45 -13.01 8.89
CA LYS A 111 2.19 -13.40 8.24
C LYS A 111 1.07 -12.41 8.51
N ILE A 112 0.25 -12.19 7.50
CA ILE A 112 -0.88 -11.25 7.55
C ILE A 112 -2.16 -12.07 7.69
N ALA A 113 -2.94 -11.79 8.73
CA ALA A 113 -4.16 -12.55 9.02
C ALA A 113 -5.32 -12.18 8.09
N LYS A 114 -5.45 -10.91 7.74
CA LYS A 114 -6.47 -10.45 6.80
C LYS A 114 -5.91 -9.33 5.93
N LEU A 115 -5.76 -9.63 4.65
CA LEU A 115 -5.08 -8.74 3.72
C LEU A 115 -5.83 -7.41 3.54
N SER A 116 -7.15 -7.47 3.37
CA SER A 116 -7.96 -6.25 3.16
C SER A 116 -7.86 -5.28 4.34
N ALA A 117 -7.79 -5.80 5.56
CA ALA A 117 -7.61 -4.98 6.75
C ALA A 117 -6.19 -4.43 6.84
N PHE A 118 -5.21 -5.24 6.49
CA PHE A 118 -3.80 -4.85 6.57
C PHE A 118 -3.45 -3.71 5.62
N VAL A 119 -3.96 -3.75 4.39
CA VAL A 119 -3.63 -2.72 3.38
C VAL A 119 -4.34 -1.40 3.62
N HIS A 120 -5.33 -1.38 4.52
CA HIS A 120 -6.13 -0.19 4.76
C HIS A 120 -5.29 1.02 5.17
N LEU A 121 -4.41 0.86 6.16
CA LEU A 121 -3.59 1.98 6.67
C LEU A 121 -2.62 2.54 5.62
N PRO A 122 -1.84 1.71 4.91
CA PRO A 122 -1.00 2.23 3.84
C PRO A 122 -1.78 2.95 2.75
N CYS A 123 -2.95 2.41 2.40
CA CYS A 123 -3.79 3.02 1.37
C CYS A 123 -4.40 4.34 1.83
N MET A 124 -4.80 4.44 3.09
CA MET A 124 -5.28 5.70 3.66
C MET A 124 -4.18 6.75 3.70
N SER A 125 -2.95 6.34 3.97
CA SER A 125 -1.80 7.25 3.92
C SER A 125 -1.64 7.88 2.53
N ILE A 126 -1.78 7.09 1.48
CA ILE A 126 -1.74 7.58 0.10
C ILE A 126 -2.90 8.54 -0.17
N TYR A 127 -4.10 8.19 0.29
CA TYR A 127 -5.26 9.06 0.13
C TYR A 127 -5.03 10.43 0.79
N GLN A 128 -4.50 10.44 2.01
CA GLN A 128 -4.21 11.69 2.71
C GLN A 128 -3.17 12.52 1.97
N LYS A 129 -2.11 11.91 1.49
CA LYS A 129 -1.09 12.60 0.70
C LYS A 129 -1.67 13.20 -0.58
N GLN A 130 -2.53 12.47 -1.25
CA GLN A 130 -3.18 12.96 -2.47
C GLN A 130 -4.06 14.16 -2.16
N LYS A 131 -4.83 14.09 -1.08
CA LYS A 131 -5.68 15.19 -0.66
C LYS A 131 -4.87 16.44 -0.30
N GLU A 132 -3.81 16.28 0.44
CA GLU A 132 -2.91 17.37 0.79
C GLU A 132 -2.30 18.01 -0.46
N PHE A 133 -1.91 17.19 -1.41
CA PHE A 133 -1.37 17.66 -2.68
C PHE A 133 -2.40 18.45 -3.47
N GLU A 134 -3.63 17.97 -3.56
CA GLU A 134 -4.71 18.69 -4.24
C GLU A 134 -5.00 20.02 -3.58
N ASP A 135 -5.07 20.05 -2.27
CA ASP A 135 -5.31 21.28 -1.51
C ASP A 135 -4.19 22.29 -1.75
N LYS A 136 -2.96 21.83 -1.77
CA LYS A 136 -1.81 22.67 -2.03
C LYS A 136 -1.83 23.26 -3.43
N ILE A 137 -2.14 22.45 -4.43
CA ILE A 137 -2.27 22.91 -5.81
C ILE A 137 -3.37 23.95 -5.93
N PHE A 138 -4.50 23.73 -5.29
CA PHE A 138 -5.60 24.67 -5.30
C PHE A 138 -5.18 26.01 -4.72
N ASP A 139 -4.51 26.01 -3.58
CA ASP A 139 -4.02 27.23 -2.94
C ASP A 139 -3.03 27.97 -3.83
N GLU A 140 -2.09 27.25 -4.43
CA GLU A 140 -1.12 27.83 -5.34
C GLU A 140 -1.79 28.41 -6.59
N SER A 141 -2.77 27.73 -7.13
CA SER A 141 -3.52 28.18 -8.29
C SER A 141 -4.29 29.48 -7.99
N ALA A 142 -4.94 29.52 -6.84
CA ALA A 142 -5.67 30.71 -6.41
C ALA A 142 -4.73 31.90 -6.24
N TYR A 143 -3.59 31.67 -5.61
CA TYR A 143 -2.58 32.70 -5.46
C TYR A 143 -2.06 33.18 -6.81
N THR A 144 -1.80 32.28 -7.71
CA THR A 144 -1.26 32.57 -9.03
C THR A 144 -2.25 33.37 -9.87
N LEU A 145 -3.54 33.08 -9.79
CA LEU A 145 -4.56 33.77 -10.56
C LEU A 145 -4.64 35.24 -10.23
N PHE A 146 -4.47 35.60 -8.98
CA PHE A 146 -4.61 36.98 -8.56
C PHE A 146 -3.28 37.73 -8.47
N GLY A 147 -2.19 36.98 -8.27
CA GLY A 147 -0.88 37.61 -8.18
C GLY A 147 -0.75 38.57 -7.01
N GLU A 148 0.45 39.00 -6.73
CA GLU A 148 0.69 39.98 -5.69
C GLU A 148 0.25 41.39 -6.11
N ASP A 149 0.35 41.66 -7.37
CA ASP A 149 -0.01 42.94 -7.96
C ASP A 149 -1.44 42.91 -8.50
N GLY A 150 -2.16 41.87 -8.30
CA GLY A 150 -3.50 41.70 -8.83
C GLY A 150 -3.54 41.41 -10.31
N GLU A 151 -2.40 41.30 -10.91
CA GLU A 151 -2.30 41.05 -12.32
C GLU A 151 -2.55 39.60 -12.63
N LYS A 152 -3.32 39.36 -13.66
CA LYS A 152 -3.57 37.99 -14.08
C LYS A 152 -2.29 37.40 -14.66
N ILE A 153 -1.97 36.22 -14.21
CA ILE A 153 -0.82 35.49 -14.75
C ILE A 153 -1.02 35.30 -16.24
N LYS A 154 0.03 35.46 -16.97
CA LYS A 154 0.00 35.28 -18.40
C LYS A 154 -0.31 33.84 -18.74
N GLU A 155 -1.55 33.61 -18.90
CA GLU A 155 -2.08 32.27 -19.12
C GLU A 155 -1.48 31.65 -20.35
N THR A 156 -1.26 32.40 -21.34
CA THR A 156 -0.80 31.88 -22.60
C THR A 156 0.64 31.47 -22.60
N GLU A 157 1.45 32.20 -21.91
CA GLU A 157 2.88 31.99 -21.93
C GLU A 157 3.30 31.10 -20.80
N SER A 158 2.69 31.30 -19.66
CA SER A 158 3.15 30.62 -18.46
C SER A 158 2.19 29.56 -17.97
N SER A 159 0.92 29.68 -18.33
CA SER A 159 -0.06 28.73 -17.86
C SER A 159 -0.97 28.33 -19.00
N TYR A 160 -0.42 27.65 -19.91
CA TYR A 160 -1.12 27.16 -21.07
C TYR A 160 -0.72 25.73 -21.34
N ILE A 161 -1.50 25.07 -22.18
CA ILE A 161 -1.17 23.75 -22.66
C ILE A 161 -0.32 23.92 -23.92
N ASP A 162 0.85 23.33 -23.95
CA ASP A 162 1.69 23.38 -25.12
C ASP A 162 1.17 22.44 -26.22
N ASP A 163 1.87 22.38 -27.32
CA ASP A 163 1.48 21.57 -28.44
C ASP A 163 1.46 20.06 -28.14
N ASN A 164 2.13 19.65 -27.10
CA ASN A 164 2.17 18.26 -26.67
C ASN A 164 1.12 17.93 -25.61
N GLY A 165 0.30 18.90 -25.25
CA GLY A 165 -0.72 18.71 -24.22
C GLY A 165 -0.19 18.86 -22.81
N ILE A 166 0.97 19.43 -22.64
CA ILE A 166 1.60 19.64 -21.33
C ILE A 166 1.36 21.05 -20.87
N TYR A 167 0.91 21.20 -19.62
CA TYR A 167 0.73 22.51 -19.04
C TYR A 167 2.06 23.16 -18.68
N HIS A 168 2.15 24.42 -18.97
CA HIS A 168 3.26 25.27 -18.57
C HIS A 168 2.71 26.37 -17.67
N PHE A 169 3.26 26.47 -16.51
CA PHE A 169 2.82 27.44 -15.53
C PHE A 169 3.91 28.38 -15.12
#